data_37444da202f12a6f04fa2292bf9d8b2b
#
_entry.id   37444da202f12a6f04fa2292bf9d8b2b
#
_cell.length_a   1.000
_cell.length_b   1.000
_cell.length_c   1.000
_cell.angle_alpha   90.00
_cell.angle_beta   90.00
_cell.angle_gamma   90.00
#
_symmetry.space_group_name_H-M   'P 1'
#
loop_
_entity.id
_entity.type
_entity.pdbx_description
1 polymer ?
#
loop_
_entity_poly.entity_id
_entity_poly.type
_entity_poly.pdbx_seq_one_letter_code
_entity_poly.pdbx_strand_id
1 'polypeptide(L)'
;MRAPPDGYTLALVGAPSAINATLYEKLNFNFIRDIAPVANIIRFPNVMVVNPSVPAKTVPEFIAYAKANPGKLNMASPGNGSTPHVTGELFKMMTGINMVHVPYRSGRT
;
A
#
# COMPACT_ATOMS: atom_id res chain seq x y z
N MET A 1 10.39 -14.73 14.11
CA MET A 1 10.00 -14.48 15.50
C MET A 1 10.81 -15.38 16.38
N ARG A 2 11.36 -14.87 17.49
CA ARG A 2 12.26 -15.63 18.40
C ARG A 2 11.70 -15.71 19.82
N ALA A 3 10.60 -15.02 20.12
CA ALA A 3 9.97 -15.07 21.43
C ALA A 3 9.10 -16.33 21.57
N PRO A 4 9.05 -16.95 22.75
CA PRO A 4 8.17 -18.08 23.02
C PRO A 4 6.69 -17.62 22.92
N PRO A 5 5.77 -18.51 22.52
CA PRO A 5 4.35 -18.18 22.40
C PRO A 5 3.63 -18.29 23.77
N ASP A 6 4.14 -17.58 24.78
CA ASP A 6 3.66 -17.61 26.17
C ASP A 6 2.68 -16.45 26.50
N GLY A 7 2.40 -15.58 25.53
CA GLY A 7 1.49 -14.45 25.69
C GLY A 7 2.11 -13.20 26.29
N TYR A 8 3.37 -13.23 26.71
CA TYR A 8 4.06 -12.07 27.29
C TYR A 8 4.73 -11.18 26.25
N THR A 9 4.82 -11.63 25.00
CA THR A 9 5.37 -10.82 23.90
C THR A 9 4.27 -10.45 22.92
N LEU A 10 4.00 -9.15 22.78
CA LEU A 10 3.04 -8.61 21.84
C LEU A 10 3.78 -7.92 20.68
N ALA A 11 3.26 -8.09 19.47
CA ALA A 11 3.75 -7.41 18.29
C ALA A 11 2.67 -6.48 17.74
N LEU A 12 3.02 -5.21 17.53
CA LEU A 12 2.18 -4.29 16.77
C LEU A 12 2.44 -4.51 15.28
N VAL A 13 1.41 -4.90 14.56
CA VAL A 13 1.48 -5.21 13.13
C VAL A 13 0.49 -4.38 12.35
N GLY A 14 0.78 -4.12 11.08
CA GLY A 14 -0.10 -3.38 10.19
C GLY A 14 -0.14 -3.99 8.80
N ALA A 15 -0.84 -3.33 7.87
CA ALA A 15 -0.97 -3.78 6.49
C ALA A 15 0.36 -4.15 5.81
N PRO A 16 1.48 -3.42 6.01
CA PRO A 16 2.77 -3.83 5.44
C PRO A 16 3.24 -5.22 5.87
N SER A 17 2.90 -5.65 7.08
CA SER A 17 3.28 -7.00 7.57
C SER A 17 2.54 -8.11 6.81
N ALA A 18 1.27 -7.88 6.46
CA ALA A 18 0.49 -8.80 5.63
C ALA A 18 0.96 -8.77 4.17
N ILE A 19 1.26 -7.59 3.62
CA ILE A 19 1.78 -7.41 2.27
C ILE A 19 3.12 -8.12 2.10
N ASN A 20 4.01 -8.01 3.08
CA ASN A 20 5.32 -8.65 3.07
C ASN A 20 5.23 -10.18 3.02
N ALA A 21 4.16 -10.77 3.53
CA ALA A 21 3.93 -12.22 3.45
C ALA A 21 3.85 -12.74 2.00
N THR A 22 3.46 -11.88 1.06
CA THR A 22 3.37 -12.21 -0.37
C THR A 22 4.51 -11.57 -1.17
N LEU A 23 5.02 -10.42 -0.74
CA LEU A 23 6.05 -9.67 -1.46
C LEU A 23 7.44 -10.31 -1.35
N TYR A 24 7.74 -10.98 -0.23
CA TYR A 24 9.04 -11.62 0.01
C TYR A 24 8.93 -13.14 -0.04
N GLU A 25 9.71 -13.75 -0.92
CA GLU A 25 9.68 -15.19 -1.13
C GLU A 25 10.26 -16.03 0.04
N LYS A 26 11.11 -15.43 0.87
CA LYS A 26 11.81 -16.11 1.96
C LYS A 26 11.58 -15.41 3.29
N LEU A 27 10.42 -15.63 3.88
CA LEU A 27 10.16 -15.30 5.28
C LEU A 27 10.30 -16.56 6.14
N ASN A 28 10.98 -16.44 7.28
CA ASN A 28 11.16 -17.52 8.26
C ASN A 28 9.94 -17.71 9.17
N PHE A 29 8.79 -17.14 8.82
CA PHE A 29 7.51 -17.30 9.51
C PHE A 29 6.35 -17.11 8.53
N ASN A 30 5.20 -17.66 8.87
CA ASN A 30 3.96 -17.45 8.15
C ASN A 30 3.08 -16.49 8.93
N PHE A 31 2.79 -15.32 8.36
CA PHE A 31 2.04 -14.27 9.02
C PHE A 31 0.62 -14.71 9.46
N ILE A 32 -0.03 -15.55 8.67
CA ILE A 32 -1.40 -15.99 8.97
C ILE A 32 -1.40 -17.12 9.99
N ARG A 33 -0.47 -18.06 9.87
CA ARG A 33 -0.43 -19.27 10.69
C ARG A 33 0.24 -19.07 12.05
N ASP A 34 1.32 -18.25 12.07
CA ASP A 34 2.24 -18.21 13.22
C ASP A 34 1.96 -17.00 14.15
N ILE A 35 0.90 -16.22 13.87
CA ILE A 35 0.50 -15.05 14.68
C ILE A 35 -0.95 -15.22 15.13
N ALA A 36 -1.17 -15.10 16.46
CA ALA A 36 -2.50 -15.05 17.04
C ALA A 36 -2.98 -13.58 17.11
N PRO A 37 -4.06 -13.18 16.41
CA PRO A 37 -4.60 -11.84 16.52
C PRO A 37 -5.26 -11.64 17.89
N VAL A 38 -4.92 -10.53 18.57
CA VAL A 38 -5.48 -10.17 19.88
C VAL A 38 -6.54 -9.10 19.75
N ALA A 39 -6.21 -7.97 19.10
CA ALA A 39 -7.14 -6.85 18.96
C ALA A 39 -6.81 -6.01 17.72
N ASN A 40 -7.82 -5.39 17.15
CA ASN A 40 -7.66 -4.32 16.17
C ASN A 40 -7.63 -2.98 16.91
N ILE A 41 -6.51 -2.26 16.83
CA ILE A 41 -6.31 -1.02 17.57
C ILE A 41 -6.85 0.18 16.79
N ILE A 42 -6.64 0.22 15.45
CA ILE A 42 -7.01 1.37 14.62
C ILE A 42 -7.28 0.95 13.18
N ARG A 43 -8.19 1.68 12.53
CA ARG A 43 -8.36 1.68 11.07
C ARG A 43 -8.21 3.10 10.55
N PHE A 44 -7.53 3.25 9.44
CA PHE A 44 -7.44 4.52 8.73
C PHE A 44 -7.57 4.28 7.22
N PRO A 45 -8.34 5.15 6.52
CA PRO A 45 -8.47 5.07 5.07
C PRO A 45 -7.22 5.62 4.38
N ASN A 46 -6.96 5.15 3.15
CA ASN A 46 -6.08 5.87 2.25
C ASN A 46 -6.82 7.01 1.58
N VAL A 47 -6.13 8.13 1.37
CA VAL A 47 -6.65 9.29 0.66
C VAL A 47 -5.88 9.45 -0.65
N MET A 48 -6.60 9.59 -1.76
CA MET A 48 -6.00 9.93 -3.04
C MET A 48 -5.91 11.45 -3.17
N VAL A 49 -4.70 11.94 -3.39
CA VAL A 49 -4.42 13.35 -3.65
C VAL A 49 -3.84 13.48 -5.05
N VAL A 50 -4.30 14.46 -5.81
CA VAL A 50 -3.78 14.77 -7.15
C VAL A 50 -3.24 16.18 -7.20
N ASN A 51 -2.22 16.41 -8.03
CA ASN A 51 -1.68 17.74 -8.25
C ASN A 51 -2.76 18.64 -8.90
N PRO A 52 -2.91 19.90 -8.48
CA PRO A 52 -3.90 20.83 -9.04
C PRO A 52 -3.77 21.08 -10.56
N SER A 53 -2.62 20.78 -11.13
CA SER A 53 -2.41 20.87 -12.60
C SER A 53 -3.14 19.76 -13.38
N VAL A 54 -3.57 18.68 -12.72
CA VAL A 54 -4.36 17.62 -13.34
C VAL A 54 -5.80 18.12 -13.48
N PRO A 55 -6.36 18.19 -14.71
CA PRO A 55 -7.68 18.74 -14.95
C PRO A 55 -8.78 17.74 -14.62
N ALA A 56 -8.83 17.29 -13.36
CA ALA A 56 -9.81 16.34 -12.86
C ALA A 56 -10.19 16.70 -11.41
N LYS A 57 -11.48 16.86 -11.15
CA LYS A 57 -12.04 17.20 -9.83
C LYS A 57 -12.75 16.01 -9.17
N THR A 58 -13.00 14.96 -9.94
CA THR A 58 -13.68 13.74 -9.49
C THR A 58 -12.88 12.50 -9.91
N VAL A 59 -13.12 11.37 -9.24
CA VAL A 59 -12.47 10.10 -9.59
C VAL A 59 -12.77 9.66 -11.02
N PRO A 60 -14.02 9.72 -11.53
CA PRO A 60 -14.31 9.39 -12.93
C PRO A 60 -13.55 10.28 -13.93
N GLU A 61 -13.45 11.59 -13.69
CA GLU A 61 -12.68 12.51 -14.52
C GLU A 61 -11.19 12.17 -14.51
N PHE A 62 -10.65 11.84 -13.32
CA PHE A 62 -9.27 11.40 -13.20
C PHE A 62 -9.00 10.12 -14.01
N ILE A 63 -9.89 9.13 -13.93
CA ILE A 63 -9.78 7.88 -14.70
C ILE A 63 -9.82 8.17 -16.20
N ALA A 64 -10.74 9.01 -16.66
CA ALA A 64 -10.83 9.39 -18.07
C ALA A 64 -9.56 10.10 -18.54
N TYR A 65 -9.06 11.04 -17.76
CA TYR A 65 -7.81 11.76 -18.05
C TYR A 65 -6.60 10.81 -18.08
N ALA A 66 -6.48 9.90 -17.13
CA ALA A 66 -5.39 8.92 -17.07
C ALA A 66 -5.42 7.94 -18.25
N LYS A 67 -6.60 7.51 -18.69
CA LYS A 67 -6.77 6.67 -19.90
C LYS A 67 -6.38 7.40 -21.18
N ALA A 68 -6.66 8.69 -21.27
CA ALA A 68 -6.26 9.53 -22.40
C ALA A 68 -4.75 9.85 -22.41
N ASN A 69 -4.05 9.67 -21.28
CA ASN A 69 -2.64 9.99 -21.11
C ASN A 69 -1.84 8.83 -20.51
N PRO A 70 -1.81 7.64 -21.12
CA PRO A 70 -1.16 6.46 -20.56
C PRO A 70 0.33 6.69 -20.30
N GLY A 71 0.79 6.34 -19.10
CA GLY A 71 2.20 6.45 -18.70
C GLY A 71 2.70 7.87 -18.42
N LYS A 72 1.86 8.91 -18.58
CA LYS A 72 2.26 10.30 -18.30
C LYS A 72 2.04 10.72 -16.85
N LEU A 73 1.26 9.96 -16.09
CA LEU A 73 1.00 10.25 -14.69
C LEU A 73 1.93 9.42 -13.79
N ASN A 74 2.46 10.06 -12.76
CA ASN A 74 3.26 9.43 -11.73
C ASN A 74 2.42 9.21 -10.48
N MET A 75 2.57 8.02 -9.88
CA MET A 75 1.96 7.65 -8.61
C MET A 75 3.05 7.59 -7.54
N ALA A 76 3.04 8.54 -6.62
CA ALA A 76 3.99 8.58 -5.50
C ALA A 76 3.56 7.66 -4.37
N SER A 77 4.52 7.00 -3.72
CA SER A 77 4.28 6.23 -2.49
C SER A 77 5.47 6.32 -1.53
N PRO A 78 5.29 5.96 -0.25
CA PRO A 78 6.40 5.89 0.72
C PRO A 78 7.41 4.75 0.46
N GLY A 79 7.20 3.96 -0.59
CA GLY A 79 8.09 2.86 -0.97
C GLY A 79 7.34 1.59 -1.39
N ASN A 80 8.09 0.65 -1.94
CA ASN A 80 7.55 -0.65 -2.37
C ASN A 80 6.99 -1.43 -1.17
N GLY A 81 5.81 -2.05 -1.33
CA GLY A 81 5.13 -2.79 -0.28
C GLY A 81 4.45 -1.92 0.77
N SER A 82 4.44 -0.59 0.62
CA SER A 82 3.63 0.29 1.46
C SER A 82 2.13 0.18 1.10
N THR A 83 1.26 0.49 2.05
CA THR A 83 -0.19 0.47 1.81
C THR A 83 -0.61 1.39 0.65
N PRO A 84 -0.11 2.64 0.53
CA PRO A 84 -0.40 3.48 -0.63
C PRO A 84 0.07 2.88 -1.97
N HIS A 85 1.23 2.19 -2.00
CA HIS A 85 1.69 1.51 -3.20
C HIS A 85 0.70 0.43 -3.65
N VAL A 86 0.39 -0.51 -2.76
CA VAL A 86 -0.51 -1.64 -3.09
C VAL A 86 -1.92 -1.16 -3.44
N THR A 87 -2.43 -0.15 -2.72
CA THR A 87 -3.74 0.47 -3.03
C THR A 87 -3.73 1.14 -4.40
N GLY A 88 -2.65 1.82 -4.75
CA GLY A 88 -2.49 2.45 -6.05
C GLY A 88 -2.40 1.42 -7.19
N GLU A 89 -1.66 0.32 -7.00
CA GLU A 89 -1.62 -0.77 -7.98
C GLU A 89 -2.99 -1.46 -8.15
N LEU A 90 -3.71 -1.66 -7.05
CA LEU A 90 -5.09 -2.18 -7.10
C LEU A 90 -6.01 -1.23 -7.89
N PHE A 91 -5.89 0.09 -7.65
CA PHE A 91 -6.67 1.09 -8.38
C PHE A 91 -6.36 1.06 -9.89
N LYS A 92 -5.07 0.95 -10.27
CA LYS A 92 -4.66 0.77 -11.67
C LYS A 92 -5.29 -0.48 -12.29
N MET A 93 -5.22 -1.59 -11.57
CA MET A 93 -5.79 -2.86 -12.04
C MET A 93 -7.31 -2.78 -12.22
N MET A 94 -8.04 -2.21 -11.28
CA MET A 94 -9.50 -2.09 -11.32
C MET A 94 -10.00 -1.14 -12.40
N THR A 95 -9.23 -0.09 -12.73
CA THR A 95 -9.64 0.97 -13.66
C THR A 95 -9.03 0.83 -15.06
N GLY A 96 -8.01 -0.01 -15.21
CA GLY A 96 -7.28 -0.18 -16.45
C GLY A 96 -6.44 1.04 -16.86
N ILE A 97 -6.06 1.90 -15.90
CA ILE A 97 -5.19 3.05 -16.16
C ILE A 97 -3.72 2.68 -16.02
N ASN A 98 -2.86 3.40 -16.75
CA ASN A 98 -1.41 3.24 -16.66
C ASN A 98 -0.76 4.47 -16.03
N MET A 99 -0.18 4.26 -14.83
CA MET A 99 0.60 5.27 -14.11
C MET A 99 1.96 4.69 -13.73
N VAL A 100 3.00 5.51 -13.74
CA VAL A 100 4.35 5.13 -13.32
C VAL A 100 4.46 5.24 -11.80
N HIS A 101 4.84 4.15 -11.13
CA HIS A 101 5.07 4.18 -9.68
C HIS A 101 6.44 4.81 -9.37
N VAL A 102 6.43 5.82 -8.51
CA VAL A 102 7.62 6.52 -8.02
C VAL A 102 7.72 6.36 -6.50
N PRO A 103 8.59 5.45 -6.02
CA PRO A 103 8.77 5.25 -4.59
C PRO A 103 9.65 6.34 -3.97
N TYR A 104 9.18 6.97 -2.91
CA TYR A 104 9.93 7.89 -2.07
C TYR A 104 10.33 7.19 -0.77
N ARG A 105 11.51 7.49 -0.25
CA ARG A 105 11.89 7.03 1.10
C ARG A 105 11.18 7.90 2.11
N SER A 106 10.18 7.35 2.83
CA SER A 106 9.54 8.07 3.92
C SER A 106 10.55 8.30 5.05
N GLY A 107 10.65 9.54 5.53
CA GLY A 107 11.38 9.86 6.75
C GLY A 107 12.81 10.38 6.60
N ARG A 108 13.23 10.81 5.40
CA ARG A 108 14.43 11.64 5.23
C ARG A 108 14.07 12.91 4.49
N THR A 109 13.75 13.93 5.23
CA THR A 109 13.97 15.33 4.86
C THR A 109 15.43 15.67 5.07
#